data_0b03ed205972e3ef7b76a3acdb73184c
#
_entry.id   0b03ed205972e3ef7b76a3acdb73184c
#
_cell.length_a   1.000
_cell.length_b   1.000
_cell.length_c   1.000
_cell.angle_alpha   90.00
_cell.angle_beta   90.00
_cell.angle_gamma   90.00
#
_symmetry.space_group_name_H-M   'P 1'
#
loop_
_entity.id
_entity.type
_entity.pdbx_description
1 polymer ?
#
loop_
_entity_poly.entity_id
_entity_poly.type
_entity_poly.pdbx_seq_one_letter_code
_entity_poly.pdbx_strand_id
1 'polypeptide(L)'
;MKRTLFIVALSIFTVTLQAAKVYKPWDNGKLKVSDNHRYLIHENGTPFFWMGNTSWLLPERLNRDEVEFYLTREREEGYNVEQIQVLNAIPTYNIYGQQANDESFDFTKFTKPGTYGYWEHLDYIVDMAASNGIYIAMDCIWGSQINKMDEKKATMYGKFLGERYNNKPNIIWMIGGDIMGDKGTASWDALARAIKKADPNHIMTFHPRGRTTSAWWYNDREWLDFNMFQSGHRRYS
;
A
#
# COMPACT_ATOMS: atom_id res chain seq x y z
N MET A 1 -10.18 -76.42 23.70
CA MET A 1 -10.25 -75.38 22.64
C MET A 1 -9.91 -74.05 23.27
N LYS A 2 -8.67 -73.54 23.05
CA LYS A 2 -8.26 -72.22 23.53
C LYS A 2 -8.53 -71.20 22.43
N ARG A 3 -9.40 -70.23 22.68
CA ARG A 3 -9.68 -69.10 21.74
C ARG A 3 -8.65 -67.99 22.00
N THR A 4 -7.78 -67.77 21.04
CA THR A 4 -6.81 -66.66 21.05
C THR A 4 -7.50 -65.43 20.51
N LEU A 5 -7.61 -64.40 21.33
CA LEU A 5 -8.20 -63.11 20.96
C LEU A 5 -7.07 -62.24 20.35
N PHE A 6 -7.17 -61.92 19.07
CA PHE A 6 -6.29 -60.93 18.41
C PHE A 6 -6.84 -59.53 18.64
N ILE A 7 -6.13 -58.70 19.41
CA ILE A 7 -6.40 -57.27 19.55
C ILE A 7 -5.60 -56.55 18.46
N VAL A 8 -6.28 -56.02 17.46
CA VAL A 8 -5.66 -55.14 16.47
C VAL A 8 -5.69 -53.72 17.05
N ALA A 9 -4.53 -53.22 17.45
CA ALA A 9 -4.34 -51.81 17.86
C ALA A 9 -4.32 -50.93 16.61
N LEU A 10 -5.40 -50.17 16.37
CA LEU A 10 -5.49 -49.18 15.29
C LEU A 10 -4.80 -47.90 15.77
N SER A 11 -3.56 -47.67 15.35
CA SER A 11 -2.83 -46.42 15.63
C SER A 11 -3.39 -45.31 14.73
N ILE A 12 -4.19 -44.41 15.28
CA ILE A 12 -4.64 -43.20 14.61
C ILE A 12 -3.50 -42.19 14.61
N PHE A 13 -2.80 -42.06 13.49
CA PHE A 13 -1.87 -40.97 13.24
C PHE A 13 -2.67 -39.68 12.99
N THR A 14 -2.81 -38.84 13.99
CA THR A 14 -3.31 -37.46 13.79
C THR A 14 -2.17 -36.65 13.15
N VAL A 15 -2.23 -36.46 11.84
CA VAL A 15 -1.39 -35.48 11.15
C VAL A 15 -1.98 -34.12 11.46
N THR A 16 -1.39 -33.40 12.41
CA THR A 16 -1.67 -31.97 12.58
C THR A 16 -1.07 -31.24 11.39
N LEU A 17 -1.91 -30.85 10.42
CA LEU A 17 -1.52 -29.89 9.40
C LEU A 17 -1.29 -28.53 10.11
N GLN A 18 -0.04 -28.24 10.43
CA GLN A 18 0.34 -26.92 10.89
C GLN A 18 0.38 -26.04 9.65
N ALA A 19 -0.59 -25.11 9.52
CA ALA A 19 -0.58 -24.14 8.45
C ALA A 19 0.80 -23.44 8.43
N ALA A 20 1.47 -23.45 7.30
CA ALA A 20 2.76 -22.79 7.15
C ALA A 20 2.61 -21.32 7.54
N LYS A 21 3.48 -20.82 8.44
CA LYS A 21 3.47 -19.42 8.85
C LYS A 21 3.70 -18.54 7.61
N VAL A 22 2.80 -17.61 7.36
CA VAL A 22 2.98 -16.64 6.27
C VAL A 22 4.25 -15.84 6.53
N TYR A 23 5.15 -15.81 5.57
CA TYR A 23 6.35 -14.98 5.61
C TYR A 23 5.95 -13.50 5.59
N LYS A 24 6.50 -12.73 6.51
CA LYS A 24 6.29 -11.29 6.61
C LYS A 24 7.60 -10.58 6.33
N PRO A 25 7.75 -9.88 5.20
CA PRO A 25 9.02 -9.25 4.81
C PRO A 25 9.59 -8.31 5.89
N TRP A 26 8.73 -7.57 6.59
CA TRP A 26 9.11 -6.65 7.67
C TRP A 26 9.61 -7.32 8.96
N ASP A 27 9.56 -8.66 9.09
CA ASP A 27 10.30 -9.38 10.14
C ASP A 27 11.83 -9.19 9.99
N ASN A 28 12.28 -8.76 8.80
CA ASN A 28 13.67 -8.35 8.50
C ASN A 28 13.96 -6.86 8.77
N GLY A 29 13.05 -6.16 9.42
CA GLY A 29 13.13 -4.72 9.67
C GLY A 29 12.50 -3.89 8.55
N LYS A 30 12.60 -2.56 8.69
CA LYS A 30 12.03 -1.60 7.74
C LYS A 30 12.67 -1.71 6.36
N LEU A 31 11.89 -1.37 5.35
CA LEU A 31 12.38 -1.27 3.99
C LEU A 31 13.16 0.04 3.81
N LYS A 32 14.31 -0.03 3.17
CA LYS A 32 15.17 1.11 2.87
C LYS A 32 15.89 0.95 1.53
N VAL A 33 16.47 2.02 1.03
CA VAL A 33 17.38 1.98 -0.13
C VAL A 33 18.74 1.46 0.33
N SER A 34 19.37 0.62 -0.49
CA SER A 34 20.73 0.11 -0.24
C SER A 34 21.78 1.23 -0.25
N ASP A 35 22.90 1.04 0.43
CA ASP A 35 23.94 2.06 0.55
C ASP A 35 24.55 2.50 -0.81
N ASN A 36 24.51 1.62 -1.80
CA ASN A 36 24.94 1.93 -3.18
C ASN A 36 23.82 2.52 -4.05
N HIS A 37 22.64 2.81 -3.51
CA HIS A 37 21.45 3.40 -4.15
C HIS A 37 20.91 2.65 -5.36
N ARG A 38 21.08 1.32 -5.42
CA ARG A 38 20.71 0.52 -6.61
C ARG A 38 19.52 -0.40 -6.42
N TYR A 39 19.16 -0.74 -5.19
CA TYR A 39 18.06 -1.66 -4.88
C TYR A 39 17.51 -1.41 -3.49
N LEU A 40 16.39 -2.03 -3.19
CA LEU A 40 15.76 -1.97 -1.87
C LEU A 40 16.26 -3.12 -0.99
N ILE A 41 16.45 -2.84 0.29
CA ILE A 41 16.84 -3.81 1.32
C ILE A 41 16.02 -3.59 2.58
N HIS A 42 15.96 -4.59 3.43
CA HIS A 42 15.51 -4.45 4.81
C HIS A 42 16.65 -3.94 5.71
N GLU A 43 16.31 -3.48 6.91
CA GLU A 43 17.29 -2.98 7.89
C GLU A 43 18.38 -4.00 8.21
N ASN A 44 18.06 -5.30 8.26
CA ASN A 44 19.01 -6.37 8.49
C ASN A 44 19.90 -6.70 7.27
N GLY A 45 19.76 -5.97 6.16
CA GLY A 45 20.53 -6.16 4.92
C GLY A 45 19.94 -7.18 3.94
N THR A 46 18.83 -7.82 4.25
CA THR A 46 18.16 -8.76 3.32
C THR A 46 17.65 -8.00 2.09
N PRO A 47 18.03 -8.39 0.87
CA PRO A 47 17.52 -7.75 -0.34
C PRO A 47 16.00 -7.89 -0.48
N PHE A 48 15.35 -6.84 -0.96
CA PHE A 48 13.93 -6.84 -1.30
C PHE A 48 13.75 -6.78 -2.82
N PHE A 49 13.11 -7.81 -3.37
CA PHE A 49 12.71 -7.83 -4.77
C PHE A 49 11.24 -7.42 -4.88
N TRP A 50 10.98 -6.31 -5.56
CA TRP A 50 9.63 -5.81 -5.78
C TRP A 50 8.92 -6.64 -6.85
N MET A 51 8.05 -7.54 -6.46
CA MET A 51 7.12 -8.24 -7.34
C MET A 51 5.73 -7.65 -7.09
N GLY A 52 5.40 -6.61 -7.86
CA GLY A 52 4.18 -5.84 -7.65
C GLY A 52 3.07 -6.14 -8.64
N ASN A 53 1.83 -6.08 -8.17
CA ASN A 53 0.65 -5.97 -9.00
C ASN A 53 -0.03 -4.62 -8.80
N THR A 54 -1.04 -4.32 -9.62
CA THR A 54 -1.73 -3.03 -9.65
C THR A 54 -3.23 -3.23 -9.61
N SER A 55 -3.84 -2.87 -8.50
CA SER A 55 -5.29 -2.86 -8.31
C SER A 55 -5.77 -1.47 -7.85
N TRP A 56 -5.56 -0.47 -8.71
CA TRP A 56 -5.80 0.93 -8.40
C TRP A 56 -7.08 1.21 -7.62
N LEU A 57 -8.19 0.60 -8.02
CA LEU A 57 -9.52 0.86 -7.46
C LEU A 57 -9.95 -0.18 -6.42
N LEU A 58 -9.02 -0.92 -5.83
CA LEU A 58 -9.34 -1.98 -4.87
C LEU A 58 -10.27 -1.49 -3.74
N PRO A 59 -10.04 -0.33 -3.08
CA PRO A 59 -10.93 0.15 -2.03
C PRO A 59 -12.34 0.50 -2.51
N GLU A 60 -12.47 0.87 -3.78
CA GLU A 60 -13.74 1.28 -4.38
C GLU A 60 -14.56 0.11 -4.93
N ARG A 61 -13.90 -1.02 -5.25
CA ARG A 61 -14.48 -2.09 -6.07
C ARG A 61 -14.69 -3.39 -5.32
N LEU A 62 -13.88 -3.70 -4.31
CA LEU A 62 -13.93 -4.98 -3.62
C LEU A 62 -14.50 -4.83 -2.22
N ASN A 63 -15.43 -5.72 -1.84
CA ASN A 63 -15.89 -5.89 -0.48
C ASN A 63 -14.85 -6.69 0.35
N ARG A 64 -15.11 -6.92 1.64
CA ARG A 64 -14.15 -7.58 2.53
C ARG A 64 -13.81 -9.00 2.11
N ASP A 65 -14.79 -9.79 1.70
CA ASP A 65 -14.58 -11.19 1.29
C ASP A 65 -13.79 -11.26 -0.02
N GLU A 66 -14.09 -10.35 -0.95
CA GLU A 66 -13.36 -10.23 -2.22
C GLU A 66 -11.92 -9.74 -2.01
N VAL A 67 -11.68 -8.81 -1.07
CA VAL A 67 -10.33 -8.36 -0.68
C VAL A 67 -9.52 -9.51 -0.09
N GLU A 68 -10.10 -10.29 0.82
CA GLU A 68 -9.43 -11.46 1.41
C GLU A 68 -9.08 -12.49 0.33
N PHE A 69 -10.03 -12.82 -0.53
CA PHE A 69 -9.80 -13.75 -1.65
C PHE A 69 -8.69 -13.24 -2.57
N TYR A 70 -8.78 -11.98 -3.01
CA TYR A 70 -7.84 -11.36 -3.94
C TYR A 70 -6.41 -11.36 -3.37
N LEU A 71 -6.20 -10.80 -2.17
CA LEU A 71 -4.88 -10.71 -1.56
C LEU A 71 -4.29 -12.09 -1.21
N THR A 72 -5.14 -13.07 -0.90
CA THR A 72 -4.69 -14.46 -0.71
C THR A 72 -4.16 -15.04 -2.02
N ARG A 73 -4.84 -14.81 -3.13
CA ARG A 73 -4.38 -15.25 -4.46
C ARG A 73 -3.10 -14.54 -4.88
N GLU A 74 -2.99 -13.22 -4.68
CA GLU A 74 -1.77 -12.46 -4.97
C GLU A 74 -0.56 -13.05 -4.23
N ARG A 75 -0.70 -13.36 -2.93
CA ARG A 75 0.35 -14.05 -2.18
C ARG A 75 0.70 -15.41 -2.77
N GLU A 76 -0.30 -16.23 -3.13
CA GLU A 76 -0.09 -17.57 -3.69
C GLU A 76 0.63 -17.52 -5.04
N GLU A 77 0.43 -16.47 -5.82
CA GLU A 77 1.09 -16.21 -7.09
C GLU A 77 2.47 -15.54 -6.93
N GLY A 78 2.86 -15.18 -5.70
CA GLY A 78 4.19 -14.67 -5.37
C GLY A 78 4.31 -13.16 -5.40
N TYR A 79 3.21 -12.42 -5.52
CA TYR A 79 3.24 -10.96 -5.38
C TYR A 79 3.49 -10.55 -3.93
N ASN A 80 4.30 -9.51 -3.75
CA ASN A 80 4.68 -8.98 -2.44
C ASN A 80 4.44 -7.48 -2.29
N VAL A 81 3.97 -6.82 -3.34
CA VAL A 81 3.53 -5.42 -3.34
C VAL A 81 2.24 -5.28 -4.12
N GLU A 82 1.27 -4.60 -3.53
CA GLU A 82 0.02 -4.23 -4.19
C GLU A 82 -0.08 -2.71 -4.30
N GLN A 83 -0.25 -2.18 -5.50
CA GLN A 83 -0.40 -0.75 -5.76
C GLN A 83 -1.87 -0.37 -5.79
N ILE A 84 -2.29 0.53 -4.90
CA ILE A 84 -3.68 1.00 -4.81
C ILE A 84 -3.76 2.52 -4.80
N GLN A 85 -4.86 3.07 -5.28
CA GLN A 85 -5.21 4.49 -5.10
C GLN A 85 -6.00 4.67 -3.80
N VAL A 86 -5.60 5.67 -3.00
CA VAL A 86 -6.35 6.07 -1.82
C VAL A 86 -7.49 7.01 -2.21
N LEU A 87 -7.21 8.05 -2.99
CA LEU A 87 -8.22 8.96 -3.51
C LEU A 87 -8.15 9.02 -5.04
N ASN A 88 -9.01 8.27 -5.72
CA ASN A 88 -9.13 8.32 -7.18
C ASN A 88 -9.84 9.60 -7.67
N ALA A 89 -10.74 10.13 -6.86
CA ALA A 89 -11.55 11.32 -7.16
C ALA A 89 -11.79 12.16 -5.90
N ILE A 90 -12.40 13.32 -6.09
CA ILE A 90 -12.91 14.15 -5.01
C ILE A 90 -14.36 14.54 -5.37
N PRO A 91 -15.36 13.95 -4.68
CA PRO A 91 -15.28 12.93 -3.65
C PRO A 91 -14.95 11.51 -4.17
N THR A 92 -14.41 10.66 -3.28
CA THR A 92 -14.20 9.21 -3.51
C THR A 92 -15.11 8.41 -2.57
N TYR A 93 -15.57 7.23 -3.00
CA TYR A 93 -16.43 6.33 -2.25
C TYR A 93 -15.88 4.90 -2.30
N ASN A 94 -16.06 4.14 -1.21
CA ASN A 94 -15.76 2.71 -1.22
C ASN A 94 -16.94 1.91 -1.81
N ILE A 95 -16.76 0.58 -1.93
CA ILE A 95 -17.79 -0.34 -2.46
C ILE A 95 -19.11 -0.28 -1.69
N TYR A 96 -19.09 0.15 -0.43
CA TYR A 96 -20.28 0.28 0.42
C TYR A 96 -20.94 1.66 0.31
N GLY A 97 -20.48 2.51 -0.60
CA GLY A 97 -20.99 3.87 -0.78
C GLY A 97 -20.57 4.87 0.31
N GLN A 98 -19.56 4.50 1.13
CA GLN A 98 -19.05 5.38 2.17
C GLN A 98 -18.03 6.35 1.59
N GLN A 99 -18.23 7.63 1.86
CA GLN A 99 -17.40 8.71 1.33
C GLN A 99 -16.09 8.86 2.11
N ALA A 100 -14.98 9.05 1.38
CA ALA A 100 -13.64 9.24 1.94
C ALA A 100 -13.34 10.70 2.30
N ASN A 101 -13.79 11.63 1.44
CA ASN A 101 -13.36 13.03 1.45
C ASN A 101 -14.35 13.94 0.74
N ASP A 102 -14.17 15.23 0.92
CA ASP A 102 -14.77 16.30 0.12
C ASP A 102 -13.69 17.34 -0.26
N GLU A 103 -14.07 18.41 -0.91
CA GLU A 103 -13.17 19.49 -1.31
C GLU A 103 -12.57 20.26 -0.11
N SER A 104 -13.07 20.07 1.11
CA SER A 104 -12.49 20.70 2.31
C SER A 104 -11.22 20.04 2.80
N PHE A 105 -11.01 18.75 2.47
CA PHE A 105 -9.95 17.90 3.02
C PHE A 105 -9.99 17.82 4.56
N ASP A 106 -11.19 17.95 5.14
CA ASP A 106 -11.44 17.73 6.57
C ASP A 106 -11.88 16.28 6.78
N PHE A 107 -10.92 15.41 7.03
CA PHE A 107 -11.14 13.96 7.19
C PHE A 107 -11.89 13.59 8.47
N THR A 108 -11.99 14.50 9.45
CA THR A 108 -12.78 14.25 10.68
C THR A 108 -14.25 13.99 10.41
N LYS A 109 -14.76 14.50 9.30
CA LYS A 109 -16.14 14.27 8.84
C LYS A 109 -16.39 12.82 8.41
N PHE A 110 -15.34 12.12 7.98
CA PHE A 110 -15.40 10.81 7.34
C PHE A 110 -14.78 9.69 8.20
N THR A 111 -14.33 10.01 9.42
CA THR A 111 -13.74 9.08 10.38
C THR A 111 -14.54 9.07 11.67
N LYS A 112 -15.74 8.48 11.67
CA LYS A 112 -16.62 8.44 12.84
C LYS A 112 -16.34 7.18 13.66
N PRO A 113 -16.00 7.29 14.95
CA PRO A 113 -15.78 6.13 15.82
C PRO A 113 -16.97 5.16 15.81
N GLY A 114 -16.69 3.87 15.72
CA GLY A 114 -17.70 2.81 15.71
C GLY A 114 -18.48 2.66 14.40
N THR A 115 -18.12 3.41 13.35
CA THR A 115 -18.74 3.30 12.02
C THR A 115 -17.72 2.65 11.06
N TYR A 116 -18.17 1.67 10.28
CA TYR A 116 -17.37 1.12 9.19
C TYR A 116 -17.53 2.03 7.96
N GLY A 117 -16.60 2.97 7.82
CA GLY A 117 -16.57 3.94 6.73
C GLY A 117 -15.53 3.61 5.67
N TYR A 118 -15.18 4.59 4.85
CA TYR A 118 -14.15 4.46 3.83
C TYR A 118 -12.79 4.11 4.44
N TRP A 119 -12.40 4.83 5.48
CA TRP A 119 -11.08 4.71 6.08
C TRP A 119 -10.91 3.41 6.86
N GLU A 120 -11.97 2.91 7.51
CA GLU A 120 -11.98 1.60 8.15
C GLU A 120 -11.92 0.45 7.13
N HIS A 121 -12.48 0.67 5.93
CA HIS A 121 -12.33 -0.29 4.83
C HIS A 121 -10.90 -0.30 4.28
N LEU A 122 -10.28 0.86 4.14
CA LEU A 122 -8.88 0.95 3.74
C LEU A 122 -7.94 0.33 4.80
N ASP A 123 -8.20 0.56 6.09
CA ASP A 123 -7.47 -0.10 7.19
C ASP A 123 -7.57 -1.62 7.10
N TYR A 124 -8.78 -2.14 6.81
CA TYR A 124 -9.00 -3.57 6.61
C TYR A 124 -8.16 -4.13 5.46
N ILE A 125 -8.09 -3.41 4.33
CA ILE A 125 -7.27 -3.79 3.17
C ILE A 125 -5.78 -3.86 3.57
N VAL A 126 -5.28 -2.84 4.27
CA VAL A 126 -3.89 -2.77 4.76
C VAL A 126 -3.59 -3.94 5.70
N ASP A 127 -4.47 -4.23 6.65
CA ASP A 127 -4.29 -5.31 7.62
C ASP A 127 -4.39 -6.69 6.97
N MET A 128 -5.29 -6.85 5.99
CA MET A 128 -5.40 -8.09 5.22
C MET A 128 -4.16 -8.32 4.35
N ALA A 129 -3.63 -7.28 3.70
CA ALA A 129 -2.35 -7.35 2.98
C ALA A 129 -1.19 -7.71 3.93
N ALA A 130 -1.14 -7.09 5.11
CA ALA A 130 -0.15 -7.45 6.14
C ALA A 130 -0.27 -8.91 6.58
N SER A 131 -1.48 -9.43 6.72
CA SER A 131 -1.72 -10.84 7.07
C SER A 131 -1.20 -11.79 5.98
N ASN A 132 -1.17 -11.34 4.74
CA ASN A 132 -0.65 -12.06 3.58
C ASN A 132 0.84 -11.78 3.27
N GLY A 133 1.54 -10.94 4.04
CA GLY A 133 2.94 -10.60 3.80
C GLY A 133 3.15 -9.67 2.60
N ILE A 134 2.13 -8.89 2.24
CA ILE A 134 2.11 -7.98 1.08
C ILE A 134 2.24 -6.54 1.55
N TYR A 135 3.15 -5.77 0.96
CA TYR A 135 3.20 -4.32 1.09
C TYR A 135 2.08 -3.67 0.29
N ILE A 136 1.52 -2.60 0.83
CA ILE A 136 0.63 -1.69 0.10
C ILE A 136 1.41 -0.45 -0.32
N ALA A 137 1.60 -0.29 -1.62
CA ALA A 137 2.09 0.96 -2.21
C ALA A 137 0.89 1.88 -2.45
N MET A 138 0.72 2.85 -1.53
CA MET A 138 -0.41 3.76 -1.50
C MET A 138 -0.17 4.96 -2.40
N ASP A 139 -0.84 5.03 -3.56
CA ASP A 139 -0.98 6.27 -4.30
C ASP A 139 -2.00 7.17 -3.60
N CYS A 140 -1.49 8.16 -2.88
CA CYS A 140 -2.27 8.96 -1.94
C CYS A 140 -3.46 9.67 -2.61
N ILE A 141 -3.25 10.25 -3.79
CA ILE A 141 -4.27 10.92 -4.59
C ILE A 141 -3.89 10.88 -6.06
N TRP A 142 -4.83 10.50 -6.90
CA TRP A 142 -4.58 10.40 -8.33
C TRP A 142 -4.24 11.76 -8.96
N GLY A 143 -3.22 11.78 -9.81
CA GLY A 143 -2.63 13.01 -10.33
C GLY A 143 -3.59 13.99 -10.99
N SER A 144 -4.67 13.52 -11.61
CA SER A 144 -5.68 14.39 -12.20
C SER A 144 -6.44 15.27 -11.18
N GLN A 145 -6.36 14.93 -9.89
CA GLN A 145 -7.03 15.65 -8.80
C GLN A 145 -6.16 16.74 -8.16
N ILE A 146 -4.87 16.82 -8.52
CA ILE A 146 -3.92 17.74 -7.88
C ILE A 146 -4.35 19.20 -7.89
N ASN A 147 -5.04 19.64 -8.94
CA ASN A 147 -5.52 21.01 -9.06
C ASN A 147 -6.60 21.39 -8.02
N LYS A 148 -7.21 20.40 -7.34
CA LYS A 148 -8.18 20.61 -6.28
C LYS A 148 -7.54 20.71 -4.90
N MET A 149 -6.23 20.47 -4.81
CA MET A 149 -5.46 20.39 -3.58
C MET A 149 -4.35 21.46 -3.58
N ASP A 150 -4.55 22.54 -2.86
CA ASP A 150 -3.51 23.53 -2.56
C ASP A 150 -2.54 23.01 -1.48
N GLU A 151 -1.46 23.73 -1.20
CA GLU A 151 -0.45 23.32 -0.23
C GLU A 151 -1.01 23.11 1.20
N LYS A 152 -2.02 23.90 1.60
CA LYS A 152 -2.67 23.76 2.90
C LYS A 152 -3.44 22.45 3.00
N LYS A 153 -4.28 22.15 2.00
CA LYS A 153 -5.02 20.89 1.90
C LYS A 153 -4.07 19.69 1.80
N ALA A 154 -3.00 19.82 1.00
CA ALA A 154 -1.97 18.82 0.87
C ALA A 154 -1.27 18.50 2.21
N THR A 155 -0.93 19.55 2.98
CA THR A 155 -0.35 19.39 4.32
C THR A 155 -1.32 18.71 5.29
N MET A 156 -2.61 19.09 5.28
CA MET A 156 -3.62 18.47 6.12
C MET A 156 -3.80 16.99 5.78
N TYR A 157 -3.87 16.68 4.48
CA TYR A 157 -4.03 15.31 4.01
C TYR A 157 -2.80 14.45 4.32
N GLY A 158 -1.60 14.95 4.05
CA GLY A 158 -0.36 14.22 4.35
C GLY A 158 -0.19 13.93 5.83
N LYS A 159 -0.52 14.90 6.70
CA LYS A 159 -0.54 14.68 8.14
C LYS A 159 -1.53 13.57 8.52
N PHE A 160 -2.75 13.63 8.01
CA PHE A 160 -3.79 12.61 8.29
C PHE A 160 -3.33 11.20 7.88
N LEU A 161 -2.79 11.06 6.67
CA LEU A 161 -2.30 9.76 6.19
C LEU A 161 -1.13 9.23 7.03
N GLY A 162 -0.12 10.06 7.25
CA GLY A 162 1.05 9.67 8.02
C GLY A 162 0.69 9.26 9.45
N GLU A 163 -0.16 10.04 10.15
CA GLU A 163 -0.62 9.70 11.50
C GLU A 163 -1.44 8.41 11.54
N ARG A 164 -2.23 8.10 10.48
CA ARG A 164 -3.07 6.89 10.43
C ARG A 164 -2.26 5.61 10.19
N TYR A 165 -1.21 5.69 9.38
CA TYR A 165 -0.52 4.49 8.89
C TYR A 165 0.93 4.32 9.37
N ASN A 166 1.51 5.24 10.15
CA ASN A 166 2.91 5.19 10.60
C ASN A 166 3.27 3.95 11.45
N ASN A 167 2.28 3.28 12.01
CA ASN A 167 2.45 2.07 12.83
C ASN A 167 2.10 0.78 12.07
N LYS A 168 1.70 0.86 10.82
CA LYS A 168 1.47 -0.31 9.96
C LYS A 168 2.81 -0.75 9.35
N PRO A 169 3.15 -2.03 9.36
CA PRO A 169 4.49 -2.47 8.94
C PRO A 169 4.68 -2.53 7.42
N ASN A 170 3.62 -2.44 6.66
CA ASN A 170 3.55 -2.83 5.25
C ASN A 170 3.15 -1.69 4.31
N ILE A 171 3.53 -0.46 4.61
CA ILE A 171 3.24 0.71 3.77
C ILE A 171 4.47 1.09 2.94
N ILE A 172 4.21 1.47 1.69
CA ILE A 172 5.11 2.24 0.83
C ILE A 172 4.32 3.44 0.33
N TRP A 173 4.82 4.63 0.58
CA TRP A 173 4.14 5.84 0.12
C TRP A 173 4.40 6.10 -1.35
N MET A 174 3.34 6.42 -2.08
CA MET A 174 3.40 6.82 -3.47
C MET A 174 2.52 8.04 -3.66
N ILE A 175 3.02 9.04 -4.37
CA ILE A 175 2.26 10.22 -4.78
C ILE A 175 2.37 10.39 -6.29
N GLY A 176 1.47 11.13 -6.91
CA GLY A 176 1.49 11.35 -8.35
C GLY A 176 0.30 10.71 -9.08
N GLY A 177 0.55 9.73 -9.95
CA GLY A 177 -0.49 9.03 -10.73
C GLY A 177 -0.69 9.61 -12.13
N ASP A 178 0.01 9.05 -13.11
CA ASP A 178 -0.05 9.38 -14.56
C ASP A 178 0.10 10.89 -14.89
N ILE A 179 0.81 11.65 -14.06
CA ILE A 179 0.97 13.08 -14.21
C ILE A 179 2.43 13.49 -14.42
N MET A 180 2.62 14.63 -15.09
CA MET A 180 3.92 15.30 -15.16
C MET A 180 4.22 15.92 -13.79
N GLY A 181 5.42 15.71 -13.24
CA GLY A 181 5.76 16.18 -11.90
C GLY A 181 5.83 17.71 -11.76
N ASP A 182 5.92 18.45 -12.88
CA ASP A 182 5.83 19.92 -12.89
C ASP A 182 4.38 20.44 -12.68
N LYS A 183 3.39 19.55 -12.70
CA LYS A 183 1.99 19.92 -12.42
C LYS A 183 1.72 19.79 -10.93
N GLY A 184 1.51 20.93 -10.26
CA GLY A 184 1.19 20.97 -8.83
C GLY A 184 2.37 20.67 -7.91
N THR A 185 3.62 20.98 -8.31
CA THR A 185 4.85 20.71 -7.56
C THR A 185 4.77 21.15 -6.09
N ALA A 186 4.25 22.35 -5.82
CA ALA A 186 4.12 22.86 -4.45
C ALA A 186 3.18 21.99 -3.58
N SER A 187 2.05 21.53 -4.16
CA SER A 187 1.12 20.63 -3.47
C SER A 187 1.73 19.24 -3.26
N TRP A 188 2.48 18.71 -4.24
CA TRP A 188 3.20 17.45 -4.07
C TRP A 188 4.27 17.53 -2.98
N ASP A 189 5.09 18.58 -2.99
CA ASP A 189 6.09 18.82 -1.96
C ASP A 189 5.46 18.96 -0.56
N ALA A 190 4.33 19.68 -0.45
CA ALA A 190 3.62 19.83 0.81
C ALA A 190 3.03 18.51 1.34
N LEU A 191 2.41 17.71 0.45
CA LEU A 191 1.87 16.38 0.76
C LEU A 191 2.98 15.44 1.26
N ALA A 192 4.04 15.31 0.47
CA ALA A 192 5.14 14.41 0.77
C ALA A 192 5.84 14.75 2.08
N ARG A 193 6.17 16.02 2.30
CA ARG A 193 6.80 16.49 3.54
C ARG A 193 5.91 16.28 4.76
N ALA A 194 4.60 16.48 4.62
CA ALA A 194 3.66 16.25 5.71
C ALA A 194 3.56 14.77 6.07
N ILE A 195 3.52 13.87 5.07
CA ILE A 195 3.58 12.43 5.29
C ILE A 195 4.88 12.06 5.99
N LYS A 196 6.05 12.42 5.44
CA LYS A 196 7.37 12.06 6.01
C LYS A 196 7.58 12.62 7.41
N LYS A 197 6.97 13.76 7.74
CA LYS A 197 7.01 14.33 9.10
C LYS A 197 6.19 13.48 10.09
N ALA A 198 5.04 12.97 9.68
CA ALA A 198 4.16 12.16 10.52
C ALA A 198 4.55 10.68 10.52
N ASP A 199 5.17 10.24 9.44
CA ASP A 199 5.67 8.87 9.22
C ASP A 199 7.09 8.89 8.64
N PRO A 200 8.12 8.94 9.47
CA PRO A 200 9.51 8.90 9.04
C PRO A 200 10.01 7.49 8.71
N ASN A 201 9.16 6.46 8.87
CA ASN A 201 9.59 5.06 8.81
C ASN A 201 9.45 4.42 7.44
N HIS A 202 8.48 4.85 6.65
CA HIS A 202 8.19 4.24 5.36
C HIS A 202 8.83 5.00 4.21
N ILE A 203 9.30 4.24 3.22
CA ILE A 203 9.89 4.82 2.01
C ILE A 203 8.81 5.42 1.11
N MET A 204 9.22 6.40 0.30
CA MET A 204 8.33 7.16 -0.57
C MET A 204 8.89 7.30 -1.98
N THR A 205 7.99 7.25 -2.95
CA THR A 205 8.28 7.51 -4.36
C THR A 205 7.20 8.40 -5.01
N PHE A 206 7.45 8.81 -6.25
CA PHE A 206 6.49 9.54 -7.09
C PHE A 206 6.16 8.73 -8.34
N HIS A 207 4.86 8.51 -8.59
CA HIS A 207 4.36 7.82 -9.79
C HIS A 207 4.24 8.82 -10.96
N PRO A 208 5.14 8.79 -11.94
CA PRO A 208 5.14 9.74 -13.03
C PRO A 208 4.21 9.31 -14.16
N ARG A 209 4.02 10.20 -15.13
CA ARG A 209 3.36 9.89 -16.39
C ARG A 209 4.17 8.88 -17.22
N GLY A 210 3.47 8.11 -18.06
CA GLY A 210 4.09 7.17 -18.99
C GLY A 210 5.24 7.76 -19.81
N ARG A 211 6.35 7.03 -19.92
CA ARG A 211 7.65 7.37 -20.54
C ARG A 211 8.42 8.49 -19.82
N THR A 212 8.16 8.69 -18.54
CA THR A 212 8.90 9.63 -17.72
C THR A 212 9.37 8.96 -16.43
N THR A 213 10.23 9.63 -15.71
CA THR A 213 10.73 9.19 -14.41
C THR A 213 10.55 10.30 -13.39
N SER A 214 10.30 9.93 -12.14
CA SER A 214 10.28 10.86 -11.00
C SER A 214 11.57 11.68 -10.87
N ALA A 215 12.69 11.11 -11.30
CA ALA A 215 14.00 11.77 -11.27
C ALA A 215 14.03 13.09 -12.04
N TRP A 216 13.20 13.28 -13.06
CA TRP A 216 13.18 14.52 -13.85
C TRP A 216 12.76 15.75 -13.04
N TRP A 217 11.97 15.53 -11.95
CA TRP A 217 11.37 16.63 -11.18
C TRP A 217 11.79 16.64 -9.71
N TYR A 218 12.08 15.46 -9.13
CA TYR A 218 12.15 15.30 -7.68
C TYR A 218 13.43 14.61 -7.18
N ASN A 219 14.43 14.36 -8.04
CA ASN A 219 15.64 13.64 -7.64
C ASN A 219 16.45 14.35 -6.53
N ASP A 220 16.25 15.65 -6.35
CA ASP A 220 16.88 16.49 -5.33
C ASP A 220 16.01 16.66 -4.06
N ARG A 221 14.86 15.99 -3.99
CA ARG A 221 13.95 16.09 -2.86
C ARG A 221 14.28 15.09 -1.77
N GLU A 222 14.46 15.58 -0.55
CA GLU A 222 14.73 14.75 0.64
C GLU A 222 13.63 13.74 0.95
N TRP A 223 12.40 13.99 0.51
CA TRP A 223 11.28 13.07 0.71
C TRP A 223 11.25 11.90 -0.30
N LEU A 224 11.94 12.01 -1.44
CA LEU A 224 11.99 10.96 -2.45
C LEU A 224 13.07 9.94 -2.12
N ASP A 225 12.69 8.79 -1.59
CA ASP A 225 13.65 7.75 -1.22
C ASP A 225 14.17 6.97 -2.44
N PHE A 226 13.31 6.74 -3.44
CA PHE A 226 13.71 6.04 -4.67
C PHE A 226 12.94 6.54 -5.89
N ASN A 227 13.56 6.43 -7.06
CA ASN A 227 12.96 6.85 -8.30
C ASN A 227 12.06 5.76 -8.87
N MET A 228 10.91 6.19 -9.40
CA MET A 228 9.99 5.37 -10.19
C MET A 228 9.99 5.85 -11.64
N PHE A 229 9.85 4.90 -12.55
CA PHE A 229 9.63 5.23 -13.95
C PHE A 229 8.47 4.39 -14.51
N GLN A 230 7.69 4.99 -15.42
CA GLN A 230 6.59 4.30 -16.06
C GLN A 230 6.89 4.11 -17.55
N SER A 231 6.94 2.84 -18.02
CA SER A 231 7.23 2.51 -19.41
C SER A 231 6.01 2.45 -20.31
N GLY A 232 4.81 2.29 -19.73
CA GLY A 232 3.56 2.00 -20.42
C GLY A 232 2.75 3.22 -20.89
N HIS A 233 1.52 2.94 -21.35
CA HIS A 233 0.43 3.86 -21.70
C HIS A 233 0.65 4.77 -22.92
N ARG A 234 1.75 4.66 -23.66
CA ARG A 234 1.94 5.39 -24.90
C ARG A 234 2.29 4.47 -26.04
N ARG A 235 1.55 4.57 -27.15
CA ARG A 235 1.97 3.96 -28.42
C ARG A 235 3.21 4.69 -28.94
N TYR A 236 4.14 3.95 -29.51
CA TYR A 236 5.19 4.54 -30.33
C TYR A 236 4.54 5.03 -31.61
N SER A 237 4.50 6.34 -31.82
CA SER A 237 4.15 6.97 -33.09
C SER A 237 5.40 7.07 -33.93
#